data_2ee6ce16c2d9d437e9d9003f4a96b169
#
_entry.id   2ee6ce16c2d9d437e9d9003f4a96b169
#
_cell.length_a   1.000
_cell.length_b   1.000
_cell.length_c   1.000
_cell.angle_alpha   90.00
_cell.angle_beta   90.00
_cell.angle_gamma   90.00
#
_symmetry.space_group_name_H-M   'P 1'
#
loop_
_entity.id
_entity.type
_entity.pdbx_description
1 polymer ?
#
loop_
_entity_poly.entity_id
_entity_poly.type
_entity_poly.pdbx_seq_one_letter_code
_entity_poly.pdbx_strand_id
1 'polypeptide(L)'
;MLSCPELLSPAGSLEALKYAVMYGADAVYCALPRFGMRAAPVNLTIGELHDGCIFAHARGKKVYLTLNNLPTNDELSELPQYIKDAAEAGVDAFIIADLGVLSLAKQYAPDVDVHFSTQAGITNYAAATMAYNLGAKRVVLARELTLQDIATIRDKTPPELEIEAFVHGAMCMSVSGRCLLSSYMTGRSGNRGECAQPCRWKYYLVEENRPGQYMPIGENEEGSYILNANDLCTAPFLDLICKAGVDSLKIEGRAKTFYYVASVTAAYRKALDQYLANPASDTFDLPDSVLDELNRTSHRHYSPGFYFGKEKALQTPSHTYVRDWDFIGTVDSWEDGVAHCTQRSKFCLGDSLEILQPDGSVVPVTPEWIKNAEGEAVDATPHPMMQYTIPCATPLMPYSLLRMQKRQ
;
A
#
# COMPACT_ATOMS: atom_id res chain seq x y z
N MET A 1 15.95 23.88 3.18
CA MET A 1 16.36 22.59 2.58
C MET A 1 15.09 21.82 2.30
N LEU A 2 14.89 21.33 1.07
CA LEU A 2 13.80 20.40 0.79
C LEU A 2 14.06 19.15 1.65
N SER A 3 13.15 18.82 2.57
CA SER A 3 13.27 17.58 3.35
C SER A 3 13.15 16.38 2.39
N CYS A 4 13.93 15.35 2.65
CA CYS A 4 13.76 14.09 1.92
C CYS A 4 12.41 13.49 2.31
N PRO A 5 11.45 13.33 1.37
CA PRO A 5 10.18 12.71 1.71
C PRO A 5 10.36 11.27 2.19
N GLU A 6 9.59 10.89 3.20
CA GLU A 6 9.51 9.52 3.70
C GLU A 6 8.72 8.63 2.73
N LEU A 7 9.22 7.45 2.42
CA LEU A 7 8.46 6.43 1.71
C LEU A 7 7.74 5.52 2.73
N LEU A 8 6.41 5.65 2.80
CA LEU A 8 5.56 4.93 3.75
C LEU A 8 4.83 3.77 3.07
N SER A 9 5.18 2.54 3.45
CA SER A 9 4.64 1.32 2.87
C SER A 9 3.62 0.63 3.78
N PRO A 10 2.64 -0.09 3.21
CA PRO A 10 1.66 -0.84 3.96
C PRO A 10 2.21 -2.19 4.47
N ALA A 11 1.69 -2.68 5.60
CA ALA A 11 1.88 -4.06 6.01
C ALA A 11 0.60 -4.65 6.61
N GLY A 12 0.15 -5.78 6.06
CA GLY A 12 -0.95 -6.57 6.56
C GLY A 12 -0.50 -7.74 7.45
N SER A 13 0.79 -8.03 7.51
CA SER A 13 1.39 -9.09 8.32
C SER A 13 2.83 -8.72 8.69
N LEU A 14 3.41 -9.43 9.65
CA LEU A 14 4.83 -9.30 10.02
C LEU A 14 5.75 -9.59 8.83
N GLU A 15 5.41 -10.59 8.00
CA GLU A 15 6.15 -10.88 6.77
C GLU A 15 6.14 -9.68 5.82
N ALA A 16 4.96 -9.09 5.54
CA ALA A 16 4.85 -7.91 4.70
C ALA A 16 5.61 -6.70 5.25
N LEU A 17 5.64 -6.50 6.58
CA LEU A 17 6.43 -5.47 7.23
C LEU A 17 7.92 -5.66 6.94
N LYS A 18 8.43 -6.87 7.13
CA LYS A 18 9.85 -7.18 6.87
C LYS A 18 10.21 -6.92 5.41
N TYR A 19 9.37 -7.38 4.47
CA TYR A 19 9.58 -7.12 3.04
C TYR A 19 9.53 -5.63 2.71
N ALA A 20 8.57 -4.85 3.24
CA ALA A 20 8.51 -3.41 3.04
C ALA A 20 9.82 -2.72 3.45
N VAL A 21 10.32 -3.02 4.66
CA VAL A 21 11.57 -2.47 5.19
C VAL A 21 12.77 -2.86 4.33
N MET A 22 12.88 -4.13 3.94
CA MET A 22 14.00 -4.62 3.13
C MET A 22 14.01 -4.03 1.72
N TYR A 23 12.85 -3.72 1.15
CA TYR A 23 12.69 -3.14 -0.18
C TYR A 23 12.68 -1.60 -0.20
N GLY A 24 13.10 -0.96 0.88
CA GLY A 24 13.44 0.46 0.90
C GLY A 24 12.39 1.39 1.47
N ALA A 25 11.38 0.90 2.19
CA ALA A 25 10.49 1.75 2.96
C ALA A 25 11.25 2.48 4.08
N ASP A 26 10.93 3.75 4.33
CA ASP A 26 11.45 4.52 5.47
C ASP A 26 10.56 4.34 6.70
N ALA A 27 9.28 4.07 6.47
CA ALA A 27 8.33 3.72 7.50
C ALA A 27 7.31 2.70 6.97
N VAL A 28 6.67 1.97 7.90
CA VAL A 28 5.64 1.00 7.59
C VAL A 28 4.41 1.27 8.44
N TYR A 29 3.21 1.24 7.83
CA TYR A 29 1.97 1.32 8.60
C TYR A 29 1.23 -0.02 8.61
N CYS A 30 0.75 -0.42 9.78
CA CYS A 30 0.08 -1.70 10.01
C CYS A 30 -1.16 -1.52 10.90
N ALA A 31 -1.82 -2.62 11.20
CA ALA A 31 -2.94 -2.68 12.13
C ALA A 31 -2.90 -3.94 12.98
N LEU A 32 -3.51 -3.85 14.14
CA LEU A 32 -3.96 -4.99 14.95
C LEU A 32 -5.41 -5.36 14.59
N PRO A 33 -5.98 -6.46 15.09
CA PRO A 33 -7.31 -6.94 14.67
C PRO A 33 -8.46 -5.99 14.94
N ARG A 34 -8.31 -5.04 15.87
CA ARG A 34 -9.34 -4.07 16.27
C ARG A 34 -8.89 -2.63 15.96
N PHE A 35 -9.85 -1.72 15.87
CA PHE A 35 -9.68 -0.27 15.71
C PHE A 35 -8.99 0.21 14.43
N GLY A 36 -8.66 -0.69 13.49
CA GLY A 36 -8.11 -0.35 12.18
C GLY A 36 -9.15 -0.47 11.05
N MET A 37 -9.03 0.37 10.02
CA MET A 37 -9.84 0.35 8.80
C MET A 37 -9.43 -0.78 7.87
N ARG A 38 -9.66 -1.98 8.12
CA ARG A 38 -9.50 -3.21 7.33
C ARG A 38 -9.47 -4.39 8.31
N ALA A 39 -10.65 -4.86 8.68
CA ALA A 39 -10.79 -5.94 9.65
C ALA A 39 -10.44 -7.33 9.08
N ALA A 40 -10.32 -7.45 7.75
CA ALA A 40 -10.01 -8.73 7.11
C ALA A 40 -8.73 -8.64 6.26
N PRO A 41 -8.01 -9.74 6.02
CA PRO A 41 -8.05 -11.04 6.68
C PRO A 41 -6.87 -11.32 7.63
N VAL A 42 -5.77 -10.57 7.57
CA VAL A 42 -4.61 -10.78 8.45
C VAL A 42 -4.16 -9.42 8.98
N ASN A 43 -4.21 -9.23 10.28
CA ASN A 43 -3.59 -8.11 10.98
C ASN A 43 -2.58 -8.70 11.96
N LEU A 44 -1.60 -7.90 12.39
CA LEU A 44 -0.58 -8.34 13.32
C LEU A 44 -1.20 -8.63 14.69
N THR A 45 -0.68 -9.61 15.40
CA THR A 45 -0.85 -9.72 16.85
C THR A 45 0.03 -8.68 17.56
N ILE A 46 -0.19 -8.44 18.85
CA ILE A 46 0.65 -7.52 19.63
C ILE A 46 2.12 -7.99 19.68
N GLY A 47 2.35 -9.30 19.75
CA GLY A 47 3.69 -9.88 19.71
C GLY A 47 4.36 -9.66 18.36
N GLU A 48 3.65 -9.89 17.25
CA GLU A 48 4.17 -9.61 15.91
C GLU A 48 4.41 -8.11 15.67
N LEU A 49 3.60 -7.23 16.27
CA LEU A 49 3.84 -5.79 16.24
C LEU A 49 5.16 -5.44 16.94
N HIS A 50 5.39 -5.98 18.12
CA HIS A 50 6.64 -5.81 18.87
C HIS A 50 7.85 -6.30 18.06
N ASP A 51 7.78 -7.53 17.51
CA ASP A 51 8.84 -8.08 16.66
C ASP A 51 9.07 -7.21 15.40
N GLY A 52 7.99 -6.67 14.82
CA GLY A 52 8.04 -5.75 13.69
C GLY A 52 8.74 -4.44 14.02
N CYS A 53 8.44 -3.85 15.19
CA CYS A 53 9.10 -2.64 15.68
C CYS A 53 10.60 -2.89 15.89
N ILE A 54 10.98 -3.98 16.57
CA ILE A 54 12.39 -4.36 16.75
C ILE A 54 13.10 -4.48 15.39
N PHE A 55 12.47 -5.20 14.43
CA PHE A 55 13.06 -5.41 13.12
C PHE A 55 13.26 -4.09 12.35
N ALA A 56 12.27 -3.21 12.37
CA ALA A 56 12.31 -1.90 11.70
C ALA A 56 13.33 -0.96 12.36
N HIS A 57 13.27 -0.81 13.68
CA HIS A 57 14.16 0.06 14.44
C HIS A 57 15.63 -0.33 14.34
N ALA A 58 15.93 -1.64 14.31
CA ALA A 58 17.30 -2.12 14.08
C ALA A 58 17.89 -1.68 12.72
N ARG A 59 17.01 -1.18 11.81
CA ARG A 59 17.37 -0.65 10.48
C ARG A 59 17.11 0.85 10.33
N GLY A 60 16.82 1.55 11.44
CA GLY A 60 16.52 2.99 11.47
C GLY A 60 15.18 3.35 10.78
N LYS A 61 14.24 2.39 10.71
CA LYS A 61 12.91 2.57 10.09
C LYS A 61 11.83 2.66 11.14
N LYS A 62 10.68 3.28 10.80
CA LYS A 62 9.57 3.55 11.72
C LYS A 62 8.38 2.64 11.49
N VAL A 63 7.56 2.46 12.52
CA VAL A 63 6.32 1.67 12.47
C VAL A 63 5.15 2.49 13.00
N TYR A 64 4.09 2.64 12.18
CA TYR A 64 2.89 3.39 12.53
C TYR A 64 1.69 2.46 12.65
N LEU A 65 0.94 2.57 13.75
CA LEU A 65 -0.25 1.77 13.98
C LEU A 65 -1.52 2.53 13.61
N THR A 66 -2.41 1.92 12.84
CA THR A 66 -3.70 2.52 12.53
C THR A 66 -4.72 2.29 13.65
N LEU A 67 -5.28 3.39 14.18
CA LEU A 67 -6.43 3.48 15.09
C LEU A 67 -7.50 4.37 14.43
N ASN A 68 -7.84 4.08 13.17
CA ASN A 68 -8.53 5.00 12.29
C ASN A 68 -9.95 4.56 11.89
N ASN A 69 -10.54 3.58 12.57
CA ASN A 69 -11.98 3.37 12.52
C ASN A 69 -12.72 4.41 13.39
N LEU A 70 -14.05 4.38 13.33
CA LEU A 70 -14.93 5.20 14.19
C LEU A 70 -15.50 4.27 15.28
N PRO A 71 -14.94 4.27 16.49
CA PRO A 71 -15.39 3.38 17.56
C PRO A 71 -16.76 3.80 18.12
N THR A 72 -17.51 2.82 18.59
CA THR A 72 -18.73 3.05 19.35
C THR A 72 -18.43 3.31 20.83
N ASN A 73 -19.41 3.81 21.60
CA ASN A 73 -19.23 4.03 23.03
C ASN A 73 -18.83 2.76 23.80
N ASP A 74 -19.35 1.61 23.40
CA ASP A 74 -19.03 0.32 24.06
C ASP A 74 -17.55 -0.07 23.84
N GLU A 75 -17.00 0.28 22.68
CA GLU A 75 -15.61 0.00 22.31
C GLU A 75 -14.60 0.93 23.00
N LEU A 76 -15.03 2.13 23.41
CA LEU A 76 -14.15 3.12 24.05
C LEU A 76 -13.55 2.62 25.37
N SER A 77 -14.21 1.72 26.07
CA SER A 77 -13.71 1.17 27.35
C SER A 77 -12.43 0.33 27.18
N GLU A 78 -12.19 -0.24 26.02
CA GLU A 78 -11.05 -1.11 25.73
C GLU A 78 -9.85 -0.34 25.17
N LEU A 79 -10.08 0.84 24.57
CA LEU A 79 -9.05 1.64 23.92
C LEU A 79 -7.89 2.06 24.83
N PRO A 80 -8.07 2.44 26.10
CA PRO A 80 -6.96 2.81 26.98
C PRO A 80 -5.87 1.73 27.09
N GLN A 81 -6.28 0.48 27.31
CA GLN A 81 -5.32 -0.62 27.42
C GLN A 81 -4.68 -0.94 26.06
N TYR A 82 -5.49 -0.94 25.01
CA TYR A 82 -5.01 -1.18 23.65
C TYR A 82 -3.95 -0.16 23.20
N ILE A 83 -4.13 1.12 23.54
CA ILE A 83 -3.17 2.20 23.25
C ILE A 83 -1.86 1.98 24.02
N LYS A 84 -1.95 1.59 25.32
CA LYS A 84 -0.77 1.29 26.13
C LYS A 84 0.02 0.10 25.58
N ASP A 85 -0.67 -1.02 25.28
CA ASP A 85 -0.03 -2.22 24.76
C ASP A 85 0.69 -1.93 23.43
N ALA A 86 0.08 -1.11 22.57
CA ALA A 86 0.68 -0.71 21.31
C ALA A 86 1.88 0.23 21.50
N ALA A 87 1.82 1.17 22.43
CA ALA A 87 2.94 2.03 22.80
C ALA A 87 4.12 1.21 23.37
N GLU A 88 3.82 0.25 24.26
CA GLU A 88 4.80 -0.68 24.84
C GLU A 88 5.44 -1.59 23.76
N ALA A 89 4.68 -1.95 22.71
CA ALA A 89 5.22 -2.68 21.57
C ALA A 89 6.22 -1.87 20.73
N GLY A 90 6.29 -0.54 20.94
CA GLY A 90 7.30 0.35 20.36
C GLY A 90 6.87 1.06 19.07
N VAL A 91 5.57 1.30 18.84
CA VAL A 91 5.12 2.07 17.69
C VAL A 91 5.56 3.53 17.76
N ASP A 92 5.96 4.11 16.63
CA ASP A 92 6.44 5.49 16.54
C ASP A 92 5.28 6.50 16.43
N ALA A 93 4.15 6.09 15.84
CA ALA A 93 2.96 6.94 15.74
C ALA A 93 1.65 6.16 15.65
N PHE A 94 0.57 6.80 16.07
CA PHE A 94 -0.81 6.37 15.84
C PHE A 94 -1.43 7.13 14.66
N ILE A 95 -2.04 6.41 13.71
CA ILE A 95 -2.83 7.01 12.62
C ILE A 95 -4.30 7.01 13.05
N ILE A 96 -4.85 8.19 13.39
CA ILE A 96 -6.13 8.38 14.06
C ILE A 96 -7.09 9.21 13.20
N ALA A 97 -8.39 8.88 13.24
CA ALA A 97 -9.44 9.65 12.55
C ALA A 97 -10.46 10.28 13.49
N ASP A 98 -10.65 9.70 14.66
CA ASP A 98 -11.65 10.08 15.65
C ASP A 98 -11.06 10.97 16.74
N LEU A 99 -11.75 12.05 17.13
CA LEU A 99 -11.28 12.99 18.15
C LEU A 99 -11.27 12.40 19.58
N GLY A 100 -12.19 11.46 19.88
CA GLY A 100 -12.19 10.72 21.14
C GLY A 100 -10.96 9.81 21.25
N VAL A 101 -10.63 9.10 20.18
CA VAL A 101 -9.41 8.28 20.10
C VAL A 101 -8.15 9.13 20.24
N LEU A 102 -8.12 10.33 19.62
CA LEU A 102 -7.03 11.29 19.80
C LEU A 102 -6.85 11.68 21.28
N SER A 103 -7.95 12.03 21.96
CA SER A 103 -7.91 12.39 23.39
C SER A 103 -7.35 11.27 24.25
N LEU A 104 -7.79 10.03 23.99
CA LEU A 104 -7.29 8.85 24.70
C LEU A 104 -5.82 8.55 24.40
N ALA A 105 -5.40 8.66 23.12
CA ALA A 105 -4.00 8.47 22.75
C ALA A 105 -3.08 9.44 23.48
N LYS A 106 -3.44 10.73 23.53
CA LYS A 106 -2.70 11.74 24.28
C LYS A 106 -2.66 11.52 25.79
N GLN A 107 -3.70 10.93 26.34
CA GLN A 107 -3.78 10.63 27.77
C GLN A 107 -2.96 9.40 28.14
N TYR A 108 -2.98 8.34 27.33
CA TYR A 108 -2.45 7.03 27.69
C TYR A 108 -1.11 6.68 27.03
N ALA A 109 -0.72 7.40 25.96
CA ALA A 109 0.56 7.28 25.28
C ALA A 109 1.04 8.66 24.77
N PRO A 110 1.31 9.63 25.67
CA PRO A 110 1.61 11.02 25.30
C PRO A 110 2.88 11.19 24.48
N ASP A 111 3.81 10.24 24.54
CA ASP A 111 5.10 10.27 23.86
C ASP A 111 5.04 9.66 22.45
N VAL A 112 3.91 9.04 22.06
CA VAL A 112 3.71 8.49 20.72
C VAL A 112 3.09 9.56 19.81
N ASP A 113 3.72 9.81 18.67
CA ASP A 113 3.25 10.79 17.70
C ASP A 113 1.84 10.46 17.18
N VAL A 114 1.08 11.48 16.81
CA VAL A 114 -0.25 11.32 16.20
C VAL A 114 -0.25 11.83 14.76
N HIS A 115 -0.69 10.97 13.85
CA HIS A 115 -0.94 11.29 12.45
C HIS A 115 -2.46 11.28 12.20
N PHE A 116 -3.02 12.40 11.74
CA PHE A 116 -4.45 12.43 11.37
C PHE A 116 -4.67 11.66 10.07
N SER A 117 -5.50 10.63 10.13
CA SER A 117 -5.84 9.78 8.99
C SER A 117 -6.59 10.54 7.90
N THR A 118 -6.47 10.08 6.65
CA THR A 118 -7.32 10.53 5.53
C THR A 118 -8.82 10.40 5.83
N GLN A 119 -9.21 9.50 6.73
CA GLN A 119 -10.58 9.33 7.21
C GLN A 119 -11.11 10.57 7.98
N ALA A 120 -10.24 11.43 8.48
CA ALA A 120 -10.64 12.71 9.05
C ALA A 120 -11.09 13.73 7.99
N GLY A 121 -10.78 13.49 6.70
CA GLY A 121 -11.24 14.30 5.58
C GLY A 121 -10.55 15.67 5.51
N ILE A 122 -9.24 15.72 5.71
CA ILE A 122 -8.46 16.97 5.61
C ILE A 122 -8.34 17.38 4.14
N THR A 123 -9.04 18.45 3.76
CA THR A 123 -9.11 18.96 2.38
C THR A 123 -8.67 20.41 2.23
N ASN A 124 -8.27 21.08 3.31
CA ASN A 124 -7.87 22.49 3.28
C ASN A 124 -6.93 22.83 4.44
N TYR A 125 -6.22 23.96 4.31
CA TYR A 125 -5.23 24.40 5.29
C TYR A 125 -5.82 24.72 6.67
N ALA A 126 -7.07 25.17 6.76
CA ALA A 126 -7.70 25.49 8.05
C ALA A 126 -7.94 24.21 8.88
N ALA A 127 -8.42 23.13 8.22
CA ALA A 127 -8.56 21.81 8.84
C ALA A 127 -7.19 21.22 9.23
N ALA A 128 -6.18 21.36 8.39
CA ALA A 128 -4.82 20.91 8.68
C ALA A 128 -4.21 21.66 9.87
N THR A 129 -4.36 22.99 9.92
CA THR A 129 -3.90 23.80 11.07
C THR A 129 -4.65 23.44 12.35
N MET A 130 -5.96 23.16 12.28
CA MET A 130 -6.70 22.71 13.45
C MET A 130 -6.20 21.36 13.96
N ALA A 131 -5.92 20.41 13.07
CA ALA A 131 -5.32 19.13 13.46
C ALA A 131 -3.96 19.33 14.16
N TYR A 132 -3.11 20.23 13.66
CA TYR A 132 -1.85 20.60 14.30
C TYR A 132 -2.06 21.18 15.70
N ASN A 133 -3.00 22.11 15.86
CA ASN A 133 -3.34 22.71 17.15
C ASN A 133 -3.88 21.67 18.17
N LEU A 134 -4.52 20.62 17.69
CA LEU A 134 -4.91 19.47 18.48
C LEU A 134 -3.73 18.55 18.80
N GLY A 135 -2.53 18.83 18.28
CA GLY A 135 -1.28 18.16 18.54
C GLY A 135 -1.00 16.98 17.61
N ALA A 136 -1.52 17.02 16.39
CA ALA A 136 -1.05 16.13 15.35
C ALA A 136 0.34 16.53 14.88
N LYS A 137 1.23 15.55 14.73
CA LYS A 137 2.53 15.71 14.09
C LYS A 137 2.39 15.74 12.56
N ARG A 138 1.44 14.97 12.02
CA ARG A 138 1.24 14.76 10.60
C ARG A 138 -0.25 14.74 10.25
N VAL A 139 -0.59 15.19 9.04
CA VAL A 139 -1.92 15.04 8.44
C VAL A 139 -1.83 14.25 7.13
N VAL A 140 -2.67 13.22 7.00
CA VAL A 140 -2.85 12.47 5.75
C VAL A 140 -3.98 13.14 4.98
N LEU A 141 -3.63 13.77 3.87
CA LEU A 141 -4.59 14.52 3.07
C LEU A 141 -5.65 13.61 2.42
N ALA A 142 -6.80 14.20 2.13
CA ALA A 142 -7.82 13.58 1.29
C ALA A 142 -7.28 13.36 -0.13
N ARG A 143 -7.71 12.27 -0.79
CA ARG A 143 -7.22 11.87 -2.12
C ARG A 143 -7.81 12.69 -3.26
N GLU A 144 -8.80 13.51 -2.96
CA GLU A 144 -9.55 14.34 -3.90
C GLU A 144 -8.89 15.69 -4.20
N LEU A 145 -7.72 15.96 -3.61
CA LEU A 145 -6.96 17.19 -3.75
C LEU A 145 -6.11 17.20 -5.01
N THR A 146 -5.98 18.39 -5.60
CA THR A 146 -5.02 18.67 -6.68
C THR A 146 -3.64 19.00 -6.11
N LEU A 147 -2.59 18.95 -6.96
CA LEU A 147 -1.25 19.41 -6.59
C LEU A 147 -1.25 20.86 -6.09
N GLN A 148 -2.08 21.73 -6.71
CA GLN A 148 -2.21 23.13 -6.30
C GLN A 148 -2.84 23.28 -4.91
N ASP A 149 -3.84 22.43 -4.58
CA ASP A 149 -4.45 22.42 -3.24
C ASP A 149 -3.42 21.99 -2.18
N ILE A 150 -2.62 20.98 -2.47
CA ILE A 150 -1.56 20.49 -1.58
C ILE A 150 -0.51 21.58 -1.34
N ALA A 151 -0.01 22.22 -2.40
CA ALA A 151 0.94 23.33 -2.29
C ALA A 151 0.36 24.49 -1.47
N THR A 152 -0.94 24.80 -1.65
CA THR A 152 -1.64 25.83 -0.87
C THR A 152 -1.76 25.45 0.61
N ILE A 153 -2.01 24.17 0.91
CA ILE A 153 -2.03 23.67 2.30
C ILE A 153 -0.64 23.82 2.91
N ARG A 154 0.41 23.39 2.19
CA ARG A 154 1.80 23.51 2.68
C ARG A 154 2.18 24.96 2.99
N ASP A 155 1.87 25.87 2.09
CA ASP A 155 2.21 27.31 2.22
C ASP A 155 1.54 27.96 3.45
N LYS A 156 0.31 27.52 3.77
CA LYS A 156 -0.53 28.13 4.82
C LYS A 156 -0.58 27.37 6.14
N THR A 157 0.23 26.33 6.29
CA THR A 157 0.31 25.54 7.53
C THR A 157 1.68 25.71 8.18
N PRO A 158 1.81 25.49 9.51
CA PRO A 158 3.10 25.50 10.20
C PRO A 158 4.11 24.56 9.50
N PRO A 159 5.38 24.96 9.36
CA PRO A 159 6.40 24.13 8.72
C PRO A 159 6.68 22.82 9.50
N GLU A 160 6.38 22.80 10.80
CA GLU A 160 6.54 21.63 11.67
C GLU A 160 5.44 20.57 11.46
N LEU A 161 4.31 20.95 10.84
CA LEU A 161 3.27 20.01 10.47
C LEU A 161 3.69 19.23 9.24
N GLU A 162 3.82 17.92 9.36
CA GLU A 162 4.11 17.04 8.24
C GLU A 162 2.85 16.77 7.40
N ILE A 163 3.03 16.75 6.08
CA ILE A 163 1.97 16.47 5.10
C ILE A 163 2.24 15.11 4.45
N GLU A 164 1.26 14.21 4.55
CA GLU A 164 1.29 12.90 3.92
C GLU A 164 0.25 12.81 2.80
N ALA A 165 0.64 12.26 1.65
CA ALA A 165 -0.25 12.05 0.51
C ALA A 165 -0.12 10.62 -0.05
N PHE A 166 -1.23 10.07 -0.57
CA PHE A 166 -1.18 8.77 -1.24
C PHE A 166 -0.54 8.90 -2.62
N VAL A 167 0.37 7.97 -2.94
CA VAL A 167 1.08 7.96 -4.22
C VAL A 167 0.75 6.74 -5.07
N HIS A 168 0.24 5.65 -4.48
CA HIS A 168 -0.04 4.43 -5.22
C HIS A 168 -1.19 3.62 -4.60
N GLY A 169 -1.86 2.84 -5.46
CA GLY A 169 -2.78 1.78 -5.07
C GLY A 169 -4.26 2.13 -5.25
N ALA A 170 -5.11 1.30 -4.66
CA ALA A 170 -6.55 1.33 -4.89
C ALA A 170 -7.21 2.63 -4.43
N MET A 171 -7.92 3.30 -5.32
CA MET A 171 -8.77 4.46 -5.00
C MET A 171 -10.13 4.03 -4.46
N CYS A 172 -10.74 4.86 -3.61
CA CYS A 172 -12.11 4.71 -3.13
C CYS A 172 -13.04 5.65 -3.91
N MET A 173 -14.26 5.19 -4.22
CA MET A 173 -15.30 6.02 -4.86
C MET A 173 -15.90 7.05 -3.92
N SER A 174 -15.77 6.87 -2.62
CA SER A 174 -16.31 7.79 -1.62
C SER A 174 -15.25 8.75 -1.12
N VAL A 175 -15.67 9.99 -0.87
CA VAL A 175 -14.78 11.05 -0.36
C VAL A 175 -14.07 10.55 0.90
N SER A 176 -12.75 10.52 0.83
CA SER A 176 -11.86 10.08 1.92
C SER A 176 -12.27 8.76 2.59
N GLY A 177 -12.92 7.86 1.82
CA GLY A 177 -13.34 6.54 2.30
C GLY A 177 -14.58 6.53 3.21
N ARG A 178 -15.28 7.65 3.40
CA ARG A 178 -16.55 7.70 4.16
C ARG A 178 -17.70 7.27 3.28
N CYS A 179 -18.14 6.01 3.43
CA CYS A 179 -19.11 5.37 2.55
C CYS A 179 -20.18 4.59 3.32
N LEU A 180 -21.43 4.76 2.93
CA LEU A 180 -22.55 3.97 3.44
C LEU A 180 -22.97 2.83 2.50
N LEU A 181 -22.45 2.77 1.28
CA LEU A 181 -22.90 1.81 0.27
C LEU A 181 -22.72 0.36 0.72
N SER A 182 -21.58 0.04 1.36
CA SER A 182 -21.35 -1.32 1.88
C SER A 182 -22.34 -1.68 2.97
N SER A 183 -22.59 -0.77 3.92
CA SER A 183 -23.59 -0.99 4.98
C SER A 183 -24.99 -1.18 4.39
N TYR A 184 -25.36 -0.34 3.43
CA TYR A 184 -26.68 -0.40 2.78
C TYR A 184 -26.89 -1.71 2.01
N MET A 185 -25.89 -2.13 1.23
CA MET A 185 -26.00 -3.29 0.34
C MET A 185 -25.79 -4.64 1.07
N THR A 186 -25.06 -4.67 2.16
CA THR A 186 -24.57 -5.93 2.76
C THR A 186 -24.66 -5.98 4.29
N GLY A 187 -25.05 -4.91 4.95
CA GLY A 187 -24.98 -4.77 6.40
C GLY A 187 -23.56 -4.59 6.95
N ARG A 188 -22.51 -4.64 6.12
CA ARG A 188 -21.11 -4.55 6.53
C ARG A 188 -20.62 -3.11 6.41
N SER A 189 -20.15 -2.53 7.52
CA SER A 189 -19.76 -1.12 7.56
C SER A 189 -18.36 -0.89 6.98
N GLY A 190 -18.30 -0.16 5.86
CA GLY A 190 -17.04 0.28 5.28
C GLY A 190 -16.25 1.22 6.18
N ASN A 191 -16.93 2.03 7.01
CA ASN A 191 -16.33 2.96 7.96
C ASN A 191 -15.76 2.26 9.22
N ARG A 192 -16.01 0.97 9.36
CA ARG A 192 -15.49 0.12 10.44
C ARG A 192 -14.52 -0.96 9.94
N GLY A 193 -14.06 -0.85 8.72
CA GLY A 193 -13.09 -1.79 8.14
C GLY A 193 -13.70 -3.01 7.46
N GLU A 194 -15.03 -3.18 7.48
CA GLU A 194 -15.73 -4.36 6.97
C GLU A 194 -16.24 -4.20 5.52
N CYS A 195 -15.66 -3.28 4.76
CA CYS A 195 -16.13 -2.95 3.42
C CYS A 195 -16.16 -4.18 2.49
N ALA A 196 -17.36 -4.55 2.03
CA ALA A 196 -17.58 -5.62 1.05
C ALA A 196 -17.22 -5.21 -0.38
N GLN A 197 -16.81 -3.96 -0.59
CA GLN A 197 -16.45 -3.37 -1.88
C GLN A 197 -17.58 -3.42 -2.93
N PRO A 198 -18.84 -3.09 -2.60
CA PRO A 198 -19.94 -3.19 -3.55
C PRO A 198 -19.76 -2.24 -4.75
N CYS A 199 -19.02 -1.15 -4.58
CA CYS A 199 -18.66 -0.27 -5.70
C CYS A 199 -17.82 -0.94 -6.81
N ARG A 200 -17.35 -2.17 -6.60
CA ARG A 200 -16.58 -2.97 -7.56
C ARG A 200 -17.35 -4.15 -8.14
N TRP A 201 -18.61 -4.31 -7.74
CA TRP A 201 -19.48 -5.35 -8.30
C TRP A 201 -20.02 -4.92 -9.66
N LYS A 202 -20.44 -5.88 -10.46
CA LYS A 202 -21.15 -5.60 -11.70
C LYS A 202 -22.60 -5.27 -11.40
N TYR A 203 -23.08 -4.16 -11.95
CA TYR A 203 -24.45 -3.72 -11.81
C TYR A 203 -25.11 -3.51 -13.17
N TYR A 204 -26.41 -3.57 -13.16
CA TYR A 204 -27.26 -3.15 -14.26
C TYR A 204 -28.31 -2.21 -13.71
N LEU A 205 -28.62 -1.13 -14.44
CA LEU A 205 -29.80 -0.32 -14.17
C LEU A 205 -30.99 -0.99 -14.75
N VAL A 206 -32.06 -1.04 -13.96
CA VAL A 206 -33.39 -1.49 -14.39
C VAL A 206 -34.36 -0.36 -14.11
N GLU A 207 -35.05 0.10 -15.15
CA GLU A 207 -36.13 1.07 -15.00
C GLU A 207 -37.42 0.34 -14.67
N GLU A 208 -38.21 0.83 -13.70
CA GLU A 208 -39.46 0.21 -13.21
C GLU A 208 -40.45 -0.02 -14.34
N ASN A 209 -40.55 0.92 -15.31
CA ASN A 209 -41.43 0.82 -16.45
C ASN A 209 -40.94 -0.05 -17.63
N ARG A 210 -39.72 -0.62 -17.49
CA ARG A 210 -39.08 -1.50 -18.48
C ARG A 210 -38.54 -2.77 -17.84
N PRO A 211 -39.40 -3.58 -17.20
CA PRO A 211 -38.99 -4.81 -16.54
C PRO A 211 -38.32 -5.77 -17.53
N GLY A 212 -37.16 -6.35 -17.13
CA GLY A 212 -36.42 -7.30 -17.98
C GLY A 212 -35.41 -6.66 -18.94
N GLN A 213 -35.35 -5.33 -19.03
CA GLN A 213 -34.27 -4.62 -19.74
C GLN A 213 -33.17 -4.24 -18.77
N TYR A 214 -32.06 -4.97 -18.86
CA TYR A 214 -30.86 -4.71 -18.03
C TYR A 214 -29.93 -3.76 -18.77
N MET A 215 -29.75 -2.56 -18.24
CA MET A 215 -28.81 -1.58 -18.77
C MET A 215 -27.51 -1.67 -17.98
N PRO A 216 -26.37 -2.11 -18.58
CA PRO A 216 -25.11 -2.16 -17.88
C PRO A 216 -24.71 -0.75 -17.44
N ILE A 217 -24.25 -0.64 -16.21
CA ILE A 217 -23.64 0.61 -15.73
C ILE A 217 -22.18 0.59 -16.09
N GLY A 218 -21.80 1.51 -16.93
CA GLY A 218 -20.46 1.63 -17.41
C GLY A 218 -20.23 2.98 -18.08
N GLU A 219 -18.99 3.35 -18.41
CA GLU A 219 -18.64 4.48 -19.26
C GLU A 219 -17.72 4.06 -20.40
N ASN A 220 -18.01 4.57 -21.56
CA ASN A 220 -17.13 4.61 -22.71
C ASN A 220 -17.09 6.06 -23.21
N GLU A 221 -16.52 6.34 -24.38
CA GLU A 221 -16.39 7.69 -24.95
C GLU A 221 -17.71 8.50 -25.02
N GLU A 222 -18.85 7.89 -24.70
CA GLU A 222 -20.20 8.45 -24.82
C GLU A 222 -21.00 8.55 -23.51
N GLY A 223 -20.49 8.07 -22.32
CA GLY A 223 -21.22 8.16 -21.05
C GLY A 223 -20.77 7.29 -19.87
N SER A 224 -21.34 7.52 -18.69
CA SER A 224 -20.77 7.25 -17.37
C SER A 224 -20.96 5.87 -16.77
N TYR A 225 -19.89 5.27 -16.23
CA TYR A 225 -19.88 4.14 -15.28
C TYR A 225 -19.87 4.64 -13.84
N ILE A 226 -20.74 4.14 -13.00
CA ILE A 226 -20.93 4.75 -11.68
C ILE A 226 -19.90 4.30 -10.65
N LEU A 227 -19.20 3.14 -10.77
CA LEU A 227 -18.63 2.52 -9.58
C LEU A 227 -17.23 1.88 -9.69
N ASN A 228 -16.41 2.13 -10.69
CA ASN A 228 -15.06 1.55 -10.72
C ASN A 228 -13.96 2.61 -10.82
N ALA A 229 -13.22 2.81 -9.72
CA ALA A 229 -12.07 3.71 -9.72
C ALA A 229 -10.81 2.98 -10.23
N ASN A 230 -10.02 3.64 -11.06
CA ASN A 230 -8.66 3.23 -11.42
C ASN A 230 -7.78 3.12 -10.19
N ASP A 231 -6.68 2.41 -10.28
CA ASP A 231 -5.66 2.47 -9.25
C ASP A 231 -4.80 3.73 -9.45
N LEU A 232 -4.45 4.37 -8.35
CA LEU A 232 -3.56 5.53 -8.35
C LEU A 232 -2.13 5.08 -8.69
N CYS A 233 -1.47 5.82 -9.59
CA CYS A 233 -0.04 5.71 -9.80
C CYS A 233 0.55 7.09 -10.09
N THR A 234 1.42 7.56 -9.21
CA THR A 234 2.04 8.88 -9.31
C THR A 234 3.52 8.81 -9.70
N ALA A 235 4.07 7.62 -9.92
CA ALA A 235 5.47 7.45 -10.26
C ALA A 235 5.92 8.36 -11.42
N PRO A 236 5.14 8.56 -12.52
CA PRO A 236 5.54 9.42 -13.63
C PRO A 236 5.69 10.91 -13.30
N PHE A 237 5.14 11.36 -12.18
CA PHE A 237 5.15 12.77 -11.75
C PHE A 237 5.41 12.91 -10.24
N LEU A 238 6.20 11.98 -9.69
CA LEU A 238 6.53 11.94 -8.26
C LEU A 238 7.24 13.23 -7.81
N ASP A 239 8.06 13.80 -8.67
CA ASP A 239 8.73 15.07 -8.44
C ASP A 239 7.76 16.22 -8.16
N LEU A 240 6.63 16.29 -8.86
CA LEU A 240 5.61 17.32 -8.65
C LEU A 240 4.95 17.19 -7.28
N ILE A 241 4.76 15.97 -6.79
CA ILE A 241 4.23 15.71 -5.44
C ILE A 241 5.25 16.16 -4.38
N CYS A 242 6.51 15.81 -4.56
CA CYS A 242 7.58 16.24 -3.66
C CYS A 242 7.75 17.77 -3.65
N LYS A 243 7.72 18.39 -4.84
CA LYS A 243 7.78 19.85 -5.01
C LYS A 243 6.56 20.58 -4.44
N ALA A 244 5.39 19.93 -4.36
CA ALA A 244 4.20 20.46 -3.69
C ALA A 244 4.34 20.49 -2.16
N GLY A 245 5.42 19.96 -1.59
CA GLY A 245 5.75 19.99 -0.18
C GLY A 245 5.15 18.85 0.65
N VAL A 246 5.01 17.67 0.04
CA VAL A 246 4.63 16.42 0.74
C VAL A 246 5.84 15.85 1.46
N ASP A 247 5.71 15.58 2.75
CA ASP A 247 6.75 15.03 3.62
C ASP A 247 6.74 13.50 3.67
N SER A 248 5.60 12.85 3.38
CA SER A 248 5.45 11.39 3.40
C SER A 248 4.62 10.89 2.22
N LEU A 249 5.20 9.95 1.47
CA LEU A 249 4.67 9.34 0.25
C LEU A 249 4.06 7.99 0.60
N LYS A 250 2.72 7.92 0.69
CA LYS A 250 2.00 6.73 1.18
C LYS A 250 1.55 5.81 0.07
N ILE A 251 1.97 4.55 0.15
CA ILE A 251 1.48 3.46 -0.70
C ILE A 251 0.24 2.82 -0.05
N GLU A 252 -0.87 2.67 -0.79
CA GLU A 252 -2.03 1.87 -0.37
C GLU A 252 -1.84 0.42 -0.75
N GLY A 253 -2.13 -0.51 0.18
CA GLY A 253 -1.98 -1.93 -0.12
C GLY A 253 -1.97 -2.85 1.09
N ARG A 254 -2.49 -2.42 2.26
CA ARG A 254 -2.45 -3.24 3.49
C ARG A 254 -3.11 -4.62 3.35
N ALA A 255 -4.13 -4.75 2.49
CA ALA A 255 -4.78 -6.04 2.18
C ALA A 255 -4.12 -6.79 1.00
N LYS A 256 -2.99 -6.32 0.51
CA LYS A 256 -2.24 -6.94 -0.58
C LYS A 256 -1.19 -7.91 -0.03
N THR A 257 -0.67 -8.79 -0.91
CA THR A 257 0.39 -9.73 -0.59
C THR A 257 1.72 -9.01 -0.31
N PHE A 258 2.63 -9.64 0.42
CA PHE A 258 3.97 -9.10 0.64
C PHE A 258 4.77 -8.94 -0.67
N TYR A 259 4.49 -9.77 -1.70
CA TYR A 259 5.05 -9.59 -3.05
C TYR A 259 4.67 -8.23 -3.65
N TYR A 260 3.37 -7.85 -3.60
CA TYR A 260 2.93 -6.53 -4.03
C TYR A 260 3.62 -5.42 -3.24
N VAL A 261 3.70 -5.56 -1.92
CA VAL A 261 4.34 -4.57 -1.05
C VAL A 261 5.81 -4.39 -1.43
N ALA A 262 6.55 -5.47 -1.59
CA ALA A 262 7.96 -5.45 -1.99
C ALA A 262 8.17 -4.77 -3.35
N SER A 263 7.46 -5.25 -4.39
CA SER A 263 7.60 -4.72 -5.76
C SER A 263 7.26 -3.24 -5.86
N VAL A 264 6.11 -2.83 -5.26
CA VAL A 264 5.70 -1.42 -5.31
C VAL A 264 6.65 -0.54 -4.49
N THR A 265 7.10 -1.01 -3.33
CA THR A 265 8.07 -0.26 -2.51
C THR A 265 9.40 -0.08 -3.23
N ALA A 266 9.95 -1.13 -3.85
CA ALA A 266 11.17 -1.04 -4.65
C ALA A 266 11.05 -0.04 -5.81
N ALA A 267 9.92 -0.09 -6.54
CA ALA A 267 9.66 0.82 -7.65
C ALA A 267 9.61 2.28 -7.18
N TYR A 268 8.88 2.58 -6.10
CA TYR A 268 8.81 3.94 -5.55
C TYR A 268 10.11 4.38 -4.88
N ARG A 269 10.87 3.47 -4.25
CA ARG A 269 12.22 3.77 -3.73
C ARG A 269 13.12 4.23 -4.87
N LYS A 270 13.15 3.49 -5.97
CA LYS A 270 13.94 3.85 -7.16
C LYS A 270 13.51 5.19 -7.76
N ALA A 271 12.19 5.44 -7.87
CA ALA A 271 11.67 6.72 -8.35
C ALA A 271 12.05 7.89 -7.43
N LEU A 272 11.95 7.69 -6.11
CA LEU A 272 12.30 8.71 -5.12
C LEU A 272 13.81 8.98 -5.10
N ASP A 273 14.65 7.96 -5.20
CA ASP A 273 16.11 8.10 -5.26
C ASP A 273 16.53 8.86 -6.54
N GLN A 274 15.86 8.58 -7.66
CA GLN A 274 16.06 9.34 -8.91
C GLN A 274 15.72 10.83 -8.74
N TYR A 275 14.60 11.15 -8.08
CA TYR A 275 14.25 12.53 -7.74
C TYR A 275 15.28 13.18 -6.82
N LEU A 276 15.70 12.46 -5.76
CA LEU A 276 16.65 12.98 -4.77
C LEU A 276 18.06 13.18 -5.32
N ALA A 277 18.42 12.51 -6.40
CA ALA A 277 19.70 12.74 -7.08
C ALA A 277 19.81 14.16 -7.67
N ASN A 278 18.68 14.77 -8.07
CA ASN A 278 18.63 16.15 -8.54
C ASN A 278 17.26 16.82 -8.29
N PRO A 279 16.92 17.18 -7.03
CA PRO A 279 15.59 17.72 -6.67
C PRO A 279 15.27 19.08 -7.31
N ALA A 280 16.30 19.83 -7.71
CA ALA A 280 16.15 21.15 -8.31
C ALA A 280 15.92 21.11 -9.85
N SER A 281 15.96 19.93 -10.46
CA SER A 281 15.74 19.78 -11.89
C SER A 281 14.32 20.18 -12.30
N ASP A 282 14.19 20.85 -13.43
CA ASP A 282 12.90 21.13 -14.06
C ASP A 282 12.33 19.90 -14.80
N THR A 283 13.15 18.89 -15.04
CA THR A 283 12.75 17.64 -15.68
C THR A 283 12.91 16.47 -14.71
N PHE A 284 11.93 15.58 -14.71
CA PHE A 284 11.98 14.32 -13.98
C PHE A 284 11.98 13.16 -14.98
N ASP A 285 13.12 12.52 -15.08
CA ASP A 285 13.31 11.38 -15.99
C ASP A 285 13.17 10.08 -15.20
N LEU A 286 11.94 9.53 -15.25
CA LEU A 286 11.62 8.29 -14.56
C LEU A 286 12.19 7.11 -15.35
N PRO A 287 13.02 6.23 -14.76
CA PRO A 287 13.49 5.03 -15.45
C PRO A 287 12.31 4.11 -15.85
N ASP A 288 12.29 3.65 -17.11
CA ASP A 288 11.26 2.72 -17.63
C ASP A 288 11.05 1.51 -16.72
N SER A 289 12.13 1.00 -16.14
CA SER A 289 12.11 -0.13 -15.20
C SER A 289 11.21 0.08 -13.96
N VAL A 290 10.87 1.32 -13.61
CA VAL A 290 9.93 1.61 -12.50
C VAL A 290 8.51 1.26 -12.91
N LEU A 291 8.07 1.70 -14.10
CA LEU A 291 6.73 1.37 -14.60
C LEU A 291 6.61 -0.12 -14.93
N ASP A 292 7.66 -0.71 -15.48
CA ASP A 292 7.72 -2.15 -15.72
C ASP A 292 7.53 -2.93 -14.41
N GLU A 293 8.20 -2.52 -13.33
CA GLU A 293 8.08 -3.16 -12.02
C GLU A 293 6.66 -3.04 -11.45
N LEU A 294 6.04 -1.86 -11.54
CA LEU A 294 4.66 -1.65 -11.10
C LEU A 294 3.67 -2.52 -11.89
N ASN A 295 3.88 -2.70 -13.20
CA ASN A 295 3.05 -3.55 -14.06
C ASN A 295 3.20 -5.05 -13.78
N ARG A 296 4.24 -5.48 -13.05
CA ARG A 296 4.42 -6.88 -12.63
C ARG A 296 3.55 -7.27 -11.43
N THR A 297 2.86 -6.32 -10.82
CA THR A 297 1.90 -6.58 -9.74
C THR A 297 0.46 -6.65 -10.28
N SER A 298 -0.45 -7.26 -9.53
CA SER A 298 -1.88 -7.24 -9.88
C SER A 298 -2.50 -5.89 -9.57
N HIS A 299 -2.94 -5.19 -10.60
CA HIS A 299 -3.51 -3.84 -10.50
C HIS A 299 -4.68 -3.63 -11.46
N ARG A 300 -5.49 -2.60 -11.26
CA ARG A 300 -6.39 -2.02 -12.26
C ARG A 300 -5.62 -1.02 -13.12
N HIS A 301 -6.23 -0.54 -14.20
CA HIS A 301 -5.58 0.52 -14.97
C HIS A 301 -5.15 1.66 -14.08
N TYR A 302 -3.96 2.19 -14.32
CA TYR A 302 -3.40 3.29 -13.56
C TYR A 302 -3.96 4.63 -14.00
N SER A 303 -4.13 5.53 -13.04
CA SER A 303 -4.50 6.94 -13.28
C SER A 303 -3.73 7.86 -12.35
N PRO A 304 -3.62 9.15 -12.68
CA PRO A 304 -3.03 10.14 -11.79
C PRO A 304 -3.93 10.51 -10.59
N GLY A 305 -5.10 9.89 -10.43
CA GLY A 305 -6.09 10.33 -9.45
C GLY A 305 -6.54 11.77 -9.71
N PHE A 306 -6.79 12.51 -8.64
CA PHE A 306 -7.27 13.90 -8.72
C PHE A 306 -6.13 14.94 -8.80
N TYR A 307 -4.87 14.55 -8.81
CA TYR A 307 -3.73 15.47 -8.76
C TYR A 307 -3.73 16.53 -9.89
N PHE A 308 -4.29 16.20 -11.05
CA PHE A 308 -4.45 17.10 -12.19
C PHE A 308 -5.91 17.52 -12.47
N GLY A 309 -6.80 17.39 -11.48
CA GLY A 309 -8.21 17.72 -11.57
C GLY A 309 -9.14 16.53 -11.81
N LYS A 310 -10.44 16.79 -11.72
CA LYS A 310 -11.49 15.74 -11.74
C LYS A 310 -11.59 15.00 -13.07
N GLU A 311 -11.32 15.65 -14.18
CA GLU A 311 -11.48 15.11 -15.53
C GLU A 311 -10.54 13.91 -15.82
N LYS A 312 -9.40 13.86 -15.12
CA LYS A 312 -8.42 12.78 -15.29
C LYS A 312 -8.56 11.62 -14.28
N ALA A 313 -9.39 11.83 -13.25
CA ALA A 313 -9.46 10.91 -12.12
C ALA A 313 -10.34 9.67 -12.34
N LEU A 314 -11.36 9.75 -13.20
CA LEU A 314 -12.53 8.87 -13.15
C LEU A 314 -12.69 7.93 -14.36
N GLN A 315 -11.77 7.93 -15.32
CA GLN A 315 -11.96 7.17 -16.56
C GLN A 315 -11.43 5.74 -16.45
N THR A 316 -12.33 4.75 -16.50
CA THR A 316 -11.96 3.35 -16.76
C THR A 316 -12.98 2.64 -17.63
N PRO A 317 -12.58 2.18 -18.81
CA PRO A 317 -13.46 1.37 -19.66
C PRO A 317 -13.51 -0.11 -19.25
N SER A 318 -12.75 -0.58 -18.26
CA SER A 318 -12.60 -2.02 -18.00
C SER A 318 -12.69 -2.34 -16.49
N HIS A 319 -13.43 -3.43 -16.18
CA HIS A 319 -13.53 -4.00 -14.82
C HIS A 319 -12.43 -5.02 -14.53
N THR A 320 -11.48 -5.23 -15.45
CA THR A 320 -10.48 -6.29 -15.37
C THR A 320 -9.24 -5.83 -14.65
N TYR A 321 -8.71 -6.72 -13.82
CA TYR A 321 -7.36 -6.59 -13.29
C TYR A 321 -6.35 -7.05 -14.33
N VAL A 322 -5.29 -6.26 -14.51
CA VAL A 322 -4.07 -6.70 -15.17
C VAL A 322 -3.35 -7.66 -14.24
N ARG A 323 -3.06 -8.88 -14.72
CA ARG A 323 -2.44 -9.95 -13.92
C ARG A 323 -1.56 -10.82 -14.81
N ASP A 324 -0.56 -10.21 -15.41
CA ASP A 324 0.28 -10.85 -16.42
C ASP A 324 1.47 -11.59 -15.79
N TRP A 325 1.66 -11.47 -14.49
CA TRP A 325 2.74 -12.08 -13.74
C TRP A 325 2.23 -12.92 -12.57
N ASP A 326 2.91 -14.02 -12.30
CA ASP A 326 2.69 -14.87 -11.13
C ASP A 326 3.87 -14.74 -10.15
N PHE A 327 3.54 -14.64 -8.89
CA PHE A 327 4.50 -14.77 -7.80
C PHE A 327 4.82 -16.25 -7.57
N ILE A 328 6.07 -16.63 -7.81
CA ILE A 328 6.50 -18.05 -7.82
C ILE A 328 7.00 -18.52 -6.48
N GLY A 329 7.77 -17.69 -5.76
CA GLY A 329 8.31 -18.10 -4.48
C GLY A 329 9.28 -17.11 -3.85
N THR A 330 9.80 -17.48 -2.69
CA THR A 330 10.82 -16.73 -1.94
C THR A 330 12.17 -17.46 -2.05
N VAL A 331 13.25 -16.68 -2.06
CA VAL A 331 14.61 -17.20 -1.85
C VAL A 331 14.87 -17.21 -0.34
N ASP A 332 15.08 -18.39 0.21
CA ASP A 332 15.34 -18.57 1.63
C ASP A 332 16.85 -18.41 1.94
N SER A 333 17.71 -18.98 1.07
CA SER A 333 19.15 -18.79 1.09
C SER A 333 19.77 -18.97 -0.30
N TRP A 334 21.00 -18.51 -0.45
CA TRP A 334 21.84 -18.76 -1.63
C TRP A 334 23.22 -19.19 -1.17
N GLU A 335 23.69 -20.33 -1.69
CA GLU A 335 24.99 -20.92 -1.35
C GLU A 335 25.62 -21.56 -2.60
N ASP A 336 26.85 -21.23 -2.89
CA ASP A 336 27.68 -21.87 -3.92
C ASP A 336 27.00 -22.06 -5.30
N GLY A 337 26.25 -21.05 -5.74
CA GLY A 337 25.58 -21.09 -7.05
C GLY A 337 24.22 -21.77 -7.04
N VAL A 338 23.66 -22.05 -5.85
CA VAL A 338 22.35 -22.69 -5.66
C VAL A 338 21.45 -21.79 -4.81
N ALA A 339 20.26 -21.52 -5.33
CA ALA A 339 19.21 -20.87 -4.59
C ALA A 339 18.28 -21.89 -3.92
N HIS A 340 18.11 -21.77 -2.61
CA HIS A 340 17.14 -22.52 -1.82
C HIS A 340 15.86 -21.69 -1.73
N CYS A 341 14.74 -22.27 -2.10
CA CYS A 341 13.50 -21.53 -2.32
C CYS A 341 12.30 -22.23 -1.71
N THR A 342 11.29 -21.42 -1.31
CA THR A 342 9.96 -21.87 -0.92
C THR A 342 8.93 -21.46 -1.98
N GLN A 343 8.17 -22.43 -2.47
CA GLN A 343 7.18 -22.27 -3.54
C GLN A 343 5.94 -21.50 -3.06
N ARG A 344 5.42 -20.64 -3.94
CA ARG A 344 4.11 -19.96 -3.77
C ARG A 344 3.17 -20.24 -4.94
N SER A 345 3.71 -20.41 -6.15
CA SER A 345 2.97 -20.85 -7.34
C SER A 345 3.79 -21.86 -8.12
N LYS A 346 3.11 -22.75 -8.85
CA LYS A 346 3.74 -23.79 -9.66
C LYS A 346 4.50 -23.20 -10.84
N PHE A 347 5.72 -23.70 -11.07
CA PHE A 347 6.45 -23.56 -12.33
C PHE A 347 7.07 -24.89 -12.74
N CYS A 348 7.55 -24.98 -13.97
CA CYS A 348 8.14 -26.17 -14.54
C CYS A 348 9.60 -25.93 -14.96
N LEU A 349 10.36 -27.00 -15.10
CA LEU A 349 11.71 -26.97 -15.64
C LEU A 349 11.71 -26.29 -17.02
N GLY A 350 12.66 -25.38 -17.24
CA GLY A 350 12.78 -24.60 -18.48
C GLY A 350 11.92 -23.35 -18.51
N ASP A 351 11.10 -23.05 -17.52
CA ASP A 351 10.41 -21.77 -17.41
C ASP A 351 11.41 -20.64 -17.16
N SER A 352 11.18 -19.48 -17.81
CA SER A 352 11.96 -18.28 -17.56
C SER A 352 11.41 -17.53 -16.37
N LEU A 353 12.22 -17.41 -15.32
CA LEU A 353 11.90 -16.72 -14.08
C LEU A 353 12.69 -15.42 -13.95
N GLU A 354 12.19 -14.52 -13.15
CA GLU A 354 12.92 -13.35 -12.65
C GLU A 354 13.03 -13.42 -11.11
N ILE A 355 14.18 -13.04 -10.59
CA ILE A 355 14.41 -12.88 -9.15
C ILE A 355 14.56 -11.39 -8.87
N LEU A 356 13.58 -10.80 -8.19
CA LEU A 356 13.64 -9.42 -7.70
C LEU A 356 14.37 -9.42 -6.36
N GLN A 357 15.42 -8.62 -6.25
CA GLN A 357 16.21 -8.46 -5.03
C GLN A 357 15.81 -7.20 -4.25
N PRO A 358 16.12 -7.13 -2.93
CA PRO A 358 15.81 -5.97 -2.07
C PRO A 358 16.36 -4.63 -2.55
N ASP A 359 17.48 -4.62 -3.26
CA ASP A 359 18.07 -3.42 -3.88
C ASP A 359 17.38 -2.97 -5.17
N GLY A 360 16.30 -3.66 -5.57
CA GLY A 360 15.55 -3.41 -6.79
C GLY A 360 16.21 -3.97 -8.06
N SER A 361 17.32 -4.69 -7.93
CA SER A 361 17.92 -5.41 -9.07
C SER A 361 17.11 -6.66 -9.42
N VAL A 362 17.16 -7.05 -10.70
CA VAL A 362 16.44 -8.22 -11.22
C VAL A 362 17.42 -9.17 -11.86
N VAL A 363 17.42 -10.42 -11.41
CA VAL A 363 18.26 -11.50 -11.93
C VAL A 363 17.38 -12.44 -12.77
N PRO A 364 17.55 -12.54 -14.07
CA PRO A 364 16.86 -13.53 -14.90
C PRO A 364 17.46 -14.92 -14.64
N VAL A 365 16.60 -15.95 -14.52
CA VAL A 365 17.01 -17.34 -14.34
C VAL A 365 16.09 -18.28 -15.09
N THR A 366 16.67 -19.22 -15.86
CA THR A 366 15.96 -20.34 -16.45
C THR A 366 16.60 -21.60 -15.87
N PRO A 367 15.96 -22.25 -14.88
CA PRO A 367 16.59 -23.39 -14.21
C PRO A 367 16.85 -24.55 -15.15
N GLU A 368 18.08 -25.05 -15.19
CA GLU A 368 18.46 -26.26 -15.91
C GLU A 368 18.10 -27.54 -15.14
N TRP A 369 17.87 -27.42 -13.84
CA TRP A 369 17.37 -28.48 -12.97
C TRP A 369 16.61 -27.88 -11.78
N ILE A 370 15.69 -28.67 -11.26
CA ILE A 370 14.97 -28.40 -10.01
C ILE A 370 15.15 -29.63 -9.13
N LYS A 371 15.49 -29.46 -7.85
CA LYS A 371 15.53 -30.54 -6.87
C LYS A 371 14.57 -30.25 -5.72
N ASN A 372 13.87 -31.31 -5.25
CA ASN A 372 13.02 -31.24 -4.05
C ASN A 372 13.85 -31.18 -2.76
N ALA A 373 13.19 -31.17 -1.60
CA ALA A 373 13.85 -31.16 -0.29
C ALA A 373 14.73 -32.38 -0.03
N GLU A 374 14.40 -33.49 -0.66
CA GLU A 374 15.15 -34.78 -0.57
C GLU A 374 16.36 -34.81 -1.52
N GLY A 375 16.55 -33.78 -2.36
CA GLY A 375 17.63 -33.69 -3.34
C GLY A 375 17.35 -34.41 -4.66
N GLU A 376 16.13 -34.94 -4.86
CA GLU A 376 15.73 -35.62 -6.08
C GLU A 376 15.35 -34.61 -7.18
N ALA A 377 15.73 -34.90 -8.41
CA ALA A 377 15.37 -34.09 -9.57
C ALA A 377 13.86 -34.18 -9.85
N VAL A 378 13.24 -33.05 -10.10
CA VAL A 378 11.81 -32.96 -10.43
C VAL A 378 11.60 -31.98 -11.61
N ASP A 379 10.53 -32.21 -12.38
CA ASP A 379 10.23 -31.40 -13.56
C ASP A 379 9.35 -30.17 -13.23
N ALA A 380 8.82 -30.08 -12.01
CA ALA A 380 7.95 -28.99 -11.59
C ALA A 380 7.88 -28.86 -10.05
N THR A 381 7.33 -27.73 -9.59
CA THR A 381 7.05 -27.45 -8.16
C THR A 381 5.54 -27.47 -7.89
N PRO A 382 4.86 -28.64 -7.83
CA PRO A 382 3.40 -28.72 -7.86
C PRO A 382 2.72 -28.42 -6.53
N HIS A 383 3.43 -28.46 -5.40
CA HIS A 383 2.83 -28.41 -4.05
C HIS A 383 3.03 -27.04 -3.41
N PRO A 384 1.96 -26.43 -2.82
CA PRO A 384 2.10 -25.22 -2.04
C PRO A 384 3.15 -25.35 -0.93
N MET A 385 3.99 -24.32 -0.77
CA MET A 385 5.06 -24.29 0.23
C MET A 385 6.14 -25.36 0.06
N MET A 386 6.20 -26.01 -1.10
CA MET A 386 7.28 -26.95 -1.43
C MET A 386 8.63 -26.25 -1.34
N GLN A 387 9.55 -26.85 -0.62
CA GLN A 387 10.95 -26.43 -0.62
C GLN A 387 11.67 -27.07 -1.81
N TYR A 388 12.46 -26.26 -2.50
CA TYR A 388 13.19 -26.71 -3.67
C TYR A 388 14.47 -25.90 -3.86
N THR A 389 15.36 -26.42 -4.68
CA THR A 389 16.59 -25.73 -5.07
C THR A 389 16.67 -25.62 -6.59
N ILE A 390 17.27 -24.51 -7.06
CA ILE A 390 17.56 -24.25 -8.47
C ILE A 390 18.97 -23.68 -8.62
N PRO A 391 19.63 -23.86 -9.79
CA PRO A 391 20.91 -23.22 -10.05
C PRO A 391 20.71 -21.72 -10.27
N CYS A 392 21.58 -20.92 -9.65
CA CYS A 392 21.64 -19.47 -9.86
C CYS A 392 23.09 -19.02 -9.64
N ALA A 393 23.81 -18.73 -10.73
CA ALA A 393 25.21 -18.33 -10.65
C ALA A 393 25.41 -16.96 -9.99
N THR A 394 24.41 -16.06 -10.07
CA THR A 394 24.46 -14.75 -9.43
C THR A 394 24.12 -14.86 -7.95
N PRO A 395 24.95 -14.33 -7.05
CA PRO A 395 24.65 -14.26 -5.63
C PRO A 395 23.32 -13.55 -5.38
N LEU A 396 22.49 -14.12 -4.52
CA LEU A 396 21.18 -13.59 -4.16
C LEU A 396 21.15 -13.05 -2.74
N MET A 397 20.50 -11.93 -2.56
CA MET A 397 20.28 -11.34 -1.24
C MET A 397 19.15 -12.07 -0.50
N PRO A 398 19.19 -12.16 0.84
CA PRO A 398 18.02 -12.56 1.63
C PRO A 398 16.80 -11.70 1.29
N TYR A 399 15.61 -12.28 1.36
CA TYR A 399 14.34 -11.66 0.97
C TYR A 399 14.14 -11.47 -0.55
N SER A 400 14.94 -12.06 -1.40
CA SER A 400 14.69 -12.05 -2.84
C SER A 400 13.42 -12.83 -3.20
N LEU A 401 12.73 -12.40 -4.27
CA LEU A 401 11.41 -12.90 -4.69
C LEU A 401 11.46 -13.43 -6.12
N LEU A 402 10.94 -14.65 -6.33
CA LEU A 402 10.83 -15.24 -7.66
C LEU A 402 9.45 -14.93 -8.26
N ARG A 403 9.45 -14.61 -9.54
CA ARG A 403 8.24 -14.36 -10.33
C ARG A 403 8.40 -14.83 -11.76
N MET A 404 7.28 -14.98 -12.46
CA MET A 404 7.23 -15.44 -13.84
C MET A 404 6.12 -14.71 -14.60
N GLN A 405 6.38 -14.35 -15.85
CA GLN A 405 5.35 -13.90 -16.76
C GLN A 405 4.41 -15.08 -17.08
N LYS A 406 3.10 -14.84 -17.04
CA LYS A 406 2.12 -15.87 -17.36
C LYS A 406 2.27 -16.35 -18.79
N ARG A 407 2.14 -17.65 -18.99
CA ARG A 407 1.98 -18.23 -20.32
C ARG A 407 0.66 -17.70 -20.93
N GLN A 408 0.73 -17.13 -22.10
CA GLN A 408 -0.45 -16.71 -22.87
C GLN A 408 -1.27 -17.91 -23.33
#